data_15aaf417e40a7bfd9f91e7dae6ea639a
#
_entry.id   15aaf417e40a7bfd9f91e7dae6ea639a
#
_cell.length_a   1.000
_cell.length_b   1.000
_cell.length_c   1.000
_cell.angle_alpha   90.00
_cell.angle_beta   90.00
_cell.angle_gamma   90.00
#
_symmetry.space_group_name_H-M   'P 1'
#
loop_
_entity.id
_entity.type
_entity.pdbx_description
1 polymer ?
#
loop_
_entity_poly.entity_id
_entity_poly.type
_entity_poly.pdbx_seq_one_letter_code
_entity_poly.pdbx_strand_id
1 'polypeptide(L)'
;MRTLLLLVLGIAACSAPARAATPVIFDTDIGTDIDDAYALAALLHRPELELVGVTTVSSDAVARARLAAKLLQVAGGRWVKVPVYAGTSTPTQYMKQVDWAQGFTSPSLHGSGAVEFMRRQIEARPGEITLIAVGELTNVAALLESAPGIAKQIRAIALMGGSIYRGYAAGSKPEPEWNIKSNARAAKVVFESGVPLLVAPLDSTADLKLSPEMRVEVFARGVPLNDALAALNSIWRHTNTWKGENPTLFDVLAVELVQPRRPYDMKALHIDVEADGLTRVVPNGAPNAQVALTVDAGAFMRTFVESLR
;
A
#
# COMPACT_ATOMS: atom_id res chain seq x y z
N MET A 1 51.97 49.14 -16.80
CA MET A 1 50.69 48.78 -16.16
C MET A 1 50.02 47.78 -17.07
N ARG A 2 49.99 46.49 -16.67
CA ARG A 2 49.25 45.41 -17.39
C ARG A 2 48.02 45.11 -16.61
N THR A 3 46.87 45.44 -17.19
CA THR A 3 45.52 45.13 -16.59
C THR A 3 45.18 43.69 -16.83
N LEU A 4 45.01 42.91 -15.76
CA LEU A 4 44.62 41.51 -15.78
C LEU A 4 43.09 41.46 -15.80
N LEU A 5 42.51 40.98 -16.90
CA LEU A 5 41.07 40.78 -17.05
C LEU A 5 40.72 39.41 -16.49
N LEU A 6 40.05 39.35 -15.34
CA LEU A 6 39.49 38.10 -14.75
C LEU A 6 38.19 37.78 -15.44
N LEU A 7 38.17 36.69 -16.21
CA LEU A 7 36.98 36.13 -16.82
C LEU A 7 36.31 35.24 -15.76
N VAL A 8 35.17 35.69 -15.21
CA VAL A 8 34.33 34.86 -14.32
C VAL A 8 33.39 34.01 -15.18
N LEU A 9 33.72 32.73 -15.35
CA LEU A 9 32.79 31.76 -15.93
C LEU A 9 31.69 31.46 -14.90
N GLY A 10 30.50 31.99 -15.13
CA GLY A 10 29.30 31.60 -14.40
C GLY A 10 28.86 30.18 -14.80
N ILE A 11 29.01 29.21 -13.89
CA ILE A 11 28.43 27.87 -14.03
C ILE A 11 26.94 27.99 -13.80
N ALA A 12 26.13 28.01 -14.87
CA ALA A 12 24.71 27.85 -14.78
C ALA A 12 24.40 26.40 -14.32
N ALA A 13 24.07 26.24 -13.06
CA ALA A 13 23.54 24.98 -12.55
C ALA A 13 22.19 24.73 -13.21
N CYS A 14 22.16 23.85 -14.22
CA CYS A 14 20.95 23.37 -14.85
C CYS A 14 20.24 22.45 -13.82
N SER A 15 19.35 23.03 -13.01
CA SER A 15 18.48 22.23 -12.15
C SER A 15 17.50 21.46 -13.04
N ALA A 16 17.65 20.14 -13.09
CA ALA A 16 16.66 19.28 -13.72
C ALA A 16 15.27 19.56 -13.08
N PRO A 17 14.20 19.67 -13.88
CA PRO A 17 12.88 19.90 -13.33
C PRO A 17 12.54 18.79 -12.33
N ALA A 18 12.08 19.18 -11.14
CA ALA A 18 11.59 18.23 -10.14
C ALA A 18 10.49 17.39 -10.80
N ARG A 19 10.67 16.07 -10.81
CA ARG A 19 9.64 15.16 -11.37
C ARG A 19 8.38 15.31 -10.54
N ALA A 20 7.24 15.52 -11.19
CA ALA A 20 5.95 15.58 -10.51
C ALA A 20 5.70 14.29 -9.71
N ALA A 21 5.13 14.43 -8.52
CA ALA A 21 4.79 13.29 -7.67
C ALA A 21 3.79 12.38 -8.38
N THR A 22 3.94 11.08 -8.21
CA THR A 22 3.02 10.09 -8.78
C THR A 22 1.70 10.08 -7.99
N PRO A 23 0.55 10.37 -8.61
CA PRO A 23 -0.72 10.34 -7.92
C PRO A 23 -1.12 8.89 -7.61
N VAL A 24 -1.50 8.64 -6.36
CA VAL A 24 -1.89 7.32 -5.87
C VAL A 24 -3.20 7.36 -5.11
N ILE A 25 -4.00 6.30 -5.23
CA ILE A 25 -5.13 6.00 -4.35
C ILE A 25 -4.74 4.76 -3.54
N PHE A 26 -4.93 4.83 -2.23
CA PHE A 26 -4.59 3.76 -1.30
C PHE A 26 -5.86 3.01 -0.90
N ASP A 27 -6.00 1.75 -1.33
CA ASP A 27 -7.11 0.85 -1.01
C ASP A 27 -6.66 -0.17 0.02
N THR A 28 -7.31 -0.20 1.19
CA THR A 28 -6.78 -0.83 2.41
C THR A 28 -7.86 -1.52 3.21
N ASP A 29 -7.54 -2.60 3.89
CA ASP A 29 -8.39 -3.21 4.92
C ASP A 29 -7.86 -2.96 6.35
N ILE A 30 -7.32 -1.75 6.57
CA ILE A 30 -6.77 -1.25 7.83
C ILE A 30 -7.66 -1.56 9.04
N GLY A 31 -7.06 -2.04 10.13
CA GLY A 31 -7.77 -2.23 11.41
C GLY A 31 -7.84 -3.69 11.87
N THR A 32 -7.41 -4.65 11.05
CA THR A 32 -7.29 -6.09 11.40
C THR A 32 -5.85 -6.44 11.74
N ASP A 33 -4.96 -6.50 10.74
CA ASP A 33 -3.52 -6.50 10.99
C ASP A 33 -3.04 -5.05 11.19
N ILE A 34 -1.79 -4.87 11.54
CA ILE A 34 -1.24 -3.54 11.83
C ILE A 34 -0.47 -2.94 10.65
N ASP A 35 -0.09 -3.75 9.69
CA ASP A 35 0.78 -3.40 8.58
C ASP A 35 0.19 -2.35 7.64
N ASP A 36 -1.13 -2.34 7.43
CA ASP A 36 -1.84 -1.26 6.73
C ASP A 36 -1.57 0.13 7.35
N ALA A 37 -1.60 0.23 8.69
CA ALA A 37 -1.34 1.49 9.36
C ALA A 37 0.11 1.96 9.14
N TYR A 38 1.05 1.02 9.12
CA TYR A 38 2.45 1.30 8.79
C TYR A 38 2.63 1.61 7.30
N ALA A 39 1.89 0.95 6.41
CA ALA A 39 1.92 1.24 4.97
C ALA A 39 1.36 2.64 4.68
N LEU A 40 0.26 3.04 5.32
CA LEU A 40 -0.25 4.40 5.22
C LEU A 40 0.79 5.40 5.75
N ALA A 41 1.39 5.16 6.91
CA ALA A 41 2.44 6.03 7.44
C ALA A 41 3.65 6.13 6.49
N ALA A 42 4.11 5.02 5.90
CA ALA A 42 5.16 5.03 4.89
C ALA A 42 4.79 5.95 3.72
N LEU A 43 3.58 5.81 3.19
CA LEU A 43 3.09 6.61 2.06
C LEU A 43 3.09 8.10 2.38
N LEU A 44 2.73 8.51 3.60
CA LEU A 44 2.74 9.92 4.02
C LEU A 44 4.16 10.52 4.07
N HIS A 45 5.19 9.69 4.17
CA HIS A 45 6.60 10.10 4.20
C HIS A 45 7.30 9.95 2.83
N ARG A 46 6.54 9.74 1.74
CA ARG A 46 7.07 9.66 0.37
C ARG A 46 6.71 10.91 -0.44
N PRO A 47 7.62 11.90 -0.54
CA PRO A 47 7.36 13.12 -1.32
C PRO A 47 7.19 12.86 -2.82
N GLU A 48 7.66 11.71 -3.32
CA GLU A 48 7.51 11.27 -4.69
C GLU A 48 6.09 10.75 -5.00
N LEU A 49 5.24 10.59 -3.98
CA LEU A 49 3.86 10.13 -4.09
C LEU A 49 2.89 11.23 -3.67
N GLU A 50 1.84 11.42 -4.46
CA GLU A 50 0.71 12.30 -4.16
C GLU A 50 -0.48 11.43 -3.73
N LEU A 51 -0.79 11.38 -2.44
CA LEU A 51 -1.96 10.67 -1.95
C LEU A 51 -3.23 11.43 -2.33
N VAL A 52 -3.94 10.94 -3.34
CA VAL A 52 -5.18 11.53 -3.89
C VAL A 52 -6.39 11.20 -3.01
N GLY A 53 -6.40 10.02 -2.41
CA GLY A 53 -7.43 9.57 -1.49
C GLY A 53 -7.16 8.19 -0.93
N VAL A 54 -7.93 7.83 0.09
CA VAL A 54 -7.93 6.51 0.72
C VAL A 54 -9.29 5.87 0.52
N THR A 55 -9.30 4.61 0.14
CA THR A 55 -10.51 3.78 0.08
C THR A 55 -10.35 2.57 0.98
N THR A 56 -11.45 2.09 1.54
CA THR A 56 -11.39 0.94 2.45
C THR A 56 -12.28 -0.20 1.96
N VAL A 57 -11.92 -1.40 2.32
CA VAL A 57 -12.56 -2.63 1.84
C VAL A 57 -12.65 -3.65 2.97
N SER A 58 -13.53 -4.63 2.83
CA SER A 58 -13.66 -5.77 3.74
C SER A 58 -14.28 -5.46 5.12
N SER A 59 -14.91 -6.44 5.72
CA SER A 59 -15.55 -6.34 7.04
C SER A 59 -16.42 -5.09 7.18
N ASP A 60 -16.26 -4.28 8.23
CA ASP A 60 -16.89 -2.96 8.33
C ASP A 60 -16.00 -1.89 7.67
N ALA A 61 -16.14 -1.72 6.37
CA ALA A 61 -15.37 -0.74 5.60
C ALA A 61 -15.59 0.70 6.11
N VAL A 62 -16.74 1.01 6.71
CA VAL A 62 -17.02 2.34 7.27
C VAL A 62 -16.20 2.59 8.54
N ALA A 63 -16.08 1.59 9.42
CA ALA A 63 -15.22 1.69 10.60
C ALA A 63 -13.74 1.80 10.20
N ARG A 64 -13.30 1.06 9.17
CA ARG A 64 -11.94 1.18 8.59
C ARG A 64 -11.68 2.57 8.01
N ALA A 65 -12.64 3.14 7.28
CA ALA A 65 -12.54 4.51 6.74
C ALA A 65 -12.38 5.55 7.87
N ARG A 66 -13.10 5.36 8.97
CA ARG A 66 -12.97 6.22 10.15
C ARG A 66 -11.59 6.13 10.78
N LEU A 67 -11.02 4.92 10.87
CA LEU A 67 -9.66 4.70 11.36
C LEU A 67 -8.62 5.38 10.47
N ALA A 68 -8.69 5.18 9.16
CA ALA A 68 -7.80 5.81 8.20
C ALA A 68 -7.89 7.35 8.26
N ALA A 69 -9.11 7.91 8.29
CA ALA A 69 -9.33 9.35 8.41
C ALA A 69 -8.76 9.92 9.71
N LYS A 70 -8.86 9.19 10.82
CA LYS A 70 -8.26 9.61 12.10
C LYS A 70 -6.73 9.60 12.05
N LEU A 71 -6.11 8.60 11.41
CA LEU A 71 -4.65 8.59 11.20
C LEU A 71 -4.19 9.77 10.36
N LEU A 72 -4.89 10.09 9.26
CA LEU A 72 -4.61 11.27 8.44
C LEU A 72 -4.78 12.58 9.23
N GLN A 73 -5.80 12.67 10.08
CA GLN A 73 -5.99 13.82 10.96
C GLN A 73 -4.85 13.98 11.95
N VAL A 74 -4.36 12.90 12.54
CA VAL A 74 -3.22 12.87 13.46
C VAL A 74 -1.92 13.24 12.76
N ALA A 75 -1.72 12.76 11.53
CA ALA A 75 -0.57 13.13 10.71
C ALA A 75 -0.55 14.64 10.39
N GLY A 76 -1.72 15.29 10.36
CA GLY A 76 -1.83 16.75 10.26
C GLY A 76 -1.50 17.31 8.87
N GLY A 77 -1.28 18.64 8.82
CA GLY A 77 -0.85 19.33 7.60
C GLY A 77 -1.80 19.10 6.42
N ARG A 78 -1.21 18.79 5.25
CA ARG A 78 -1.99 18.53 4.01
C ARG A 78 -2.87 17.27 4.10
N TRP A 79 -2.53 16.34 4.98
CA TRP A 79 -3.18 15.05 5.07
C TRP A 79 -4.60 15.11 5.61
N VAL A 80 -4.94 16.13 6.42
CA VAL A 80 -6.29 16.32 6.94
C VAL A 80 -7.35 16.56 5.87
N LYS A 81 -6.92 16.89 4.65
CA LYS A 81 -7.80 17.17 3.50
C LYS A 81 -7.93 15.97 2.55
N VAL A 82 -7.14 14.92 2.75
CA VAL A 82 -7.19 13.72 1.89
C VAL A 82 -8.54 13.03 2.08
N PRO A 83 -9.35 12.85 1.01
CA PRO A 83 -10.66 12.24 1.13
C PRO A 83 -10.55 10.74 1.43
N VAL A 84 -11.45 10.26 2.29
CA VAL A 84 -11.55 8.84 2.66
C VAL A 84 -12.95 8.32 2.38
N TYR A 85 -13.04 7.24 1.60
CA TYR A 85 -14.29 6.60 1.20
C TYR A 85 -14.33 5.15 1.66
N ALA A 86 -15.44 4.74 2.23
CA ALA A 86 -15.72 3.32 2.48
C ALA A 86 -16.17 2.65 1.17
N GLY A 87 -15.61 1.48 0.91
CA GLY A 87 -16.01 0.62 -0.19
C GLY A 87 -16.89 -0.54 0.26
N THR A 88 -16.63 -1.71 -0.33
CA THR A 88 -17.42 -2.91 -0.08
C THR A 88 -17.17 -3.45 1.33
N SER A 89 -18.23 -3.58 2.10
CA SER A 89 -18.22 -4.31 3.37
C SER A 89 -18.55 -5.78 3.15
N THR A 90 -17.96 -6.66 3.97
CA THR A 90 -18.21 -8.11 3.98
C THR A 90 -18.65 -8.54 5.40
N PRO A 91 -19.01 -9.81 5.63
CA PRO A 91 -19.29 -10.28 7.00
C PRO A 91 -18.15 -9.94 7.96
N THR A 92 -18.49 -9.33 9.08
CA THR A 92 -17.53 -8.70 10.00
C THR A 92 -16.54 -9.70 10.60
N GLN A 93 -15.28 -9.41 10.48
CA GLN A 93 -14.19 -10.01 11.24
C GLN A 93 -13.86 -9.18 12.48
N TYR A 94 -13.06 -9.75 13.35
CA TYR A 94 -12.60 -9.06 14.55
C TYR A 94 -11.58 -7.94 14.20
N MET A 95 -11.93 -6.68 14.47
CA MET A 95 -11.17 -5.50 14.07
C MET A 95 -11.00 -4.54 15.25
N LYS A 96 -10.19 -4.91 16.23
CA LYS A 96 -10.09 -4.10 17.47
C LYS A 96 -9.39 -2.75 17.29
N GLN A 97 -8.57 -2.59 16.29
CA GLN A 97 -7.93 -1.29 16.06
C GLN A 97 -8.93 -0.19 15.69
N VAL A 98 -10.09 -0.54 15.11
CA VAL A 98 -11.13 0.45 14.77
C VAL A 98 -11.74 1.11 16.02
N ASP A 99 -11.68 0.45 17.17
CA ASP A 99 -12.15 1.01 18.45
C ASP A 99 -11.38 2.29 18.80
N TRP A 100 -10.10 2.41 18.40
CA TRP A 100 -9.30 3.63 18.58
C TRP A 100 -9.89 4.85 17.86
N ALA A 101 -10.64 4.63 16.79
CA ALA A 101 -11.31 5.69 16.03
C ALA A 101 -12.82 5.78 16.29
N GLN A 102 -13.34 5.07 17.28
CA GLN A 102 -14.77 5.10 17.58
C GLN A 102 -15.28 6.52 17.80
N GLY A 103 -16.39 6.89 17.15
CA GLY A 103 -16.98 8.23 17.24
C GLY A 103 -16.20 9.34 16.52
N PHE A 104 -15.05 9.06 15.91
CA PHE A 104 -14.31 10.07 15.17
C PHE A 104 -15.08 10.51 13.92
N THR A 105 -15.10 11.82 13.68
CA THR A 105 -15.70 12.45 12.50
C THR A 105 -14.71 13.45 11.90
N SER A 106 -14.74 13.61 10.58
CA SER A 106 -13.89 14.55 9.86
C SER A 106 -14.57 14.97 8.56
N PRO A 107 -14.39 16.20 8.06
CA PRO A 107 -14.85 16.61 6.73
C PRO A 107 -14.25 15.77 5.60
N SER A 108 -13.10 15.11 5.80
CA SER A 108 -12.48 14.22 4.81
C SER A 108 -13.12 12.83 4.77
N LEU A 109 -13.95 12.46 5.73
CA LEU A 109 -14.66 11.18 5.78
C LEU A 109 -15.98 11.29 4.99
N HIS A 110 -16.04 10.69 3.80
CA HIS A 110 -17.16 10.81 2.87
C HIS A 110 -18.16 9.64 2.92
N GLY A 111 -18.00 8.68 3.83
CA GLY A 111 -18.86 7.50 3.91
C GLY A 111 -18.61 6.52 2.75
N SER A 112 -19.67 5.94 2.15
CA SER A 112 -19.57 4.99 1.05
C SER A 112 -19.25 5.66 -0.29
N GLY A 113 -18.81 4.87 -1.29
CA GLY A 113 -18.59 5.35 -2.66
C GLY A 113 -17.14 5.23 -3.16
N ALA A 114 -16.34 4.32 -2.59
CA ALA A 114 -14.94 4.12 -2.97
C ALA A 114 -14.75 3.87 -4.47
N VAL A 115 -15.54 2.97 -5.07
CA VAL A 115 -15.44 2.62 -6.49
C VAL A 115 -15.72 3.83 -7.38
N GLU A 116 -16.76 4.59 -7.08
CA GLU A 116 -17.11 5.80 -7.83
C GLU A 116 -16.05 6.90 -7.64
N PHE A 117 -15.47 7.04 -6.45
CA PHE A 117 -14.36 7.95 -6.22
C PHE A 117 -13.14 7.55 -7.06
N MET A 118 -12.72 6.29 -7.04
CA MET A 118 -11.63 5.79 -7.87
C MET A 118 -11.88 6.09 -9.35
N ARG A 119 -13.07 5.74 -9.85
CA ARG A 119 -13.46 5.96 -11.24
C ARG A 119 -13.30 7.43 -11.65
N ARG A 120 -13.89 8.35 -10.90
CA ARG A 120 -13.80 9.81 -11.18
C ARG A 120 -12.36 10.32 -11.19
N GLN A 121 -11.52 9.87 -10.24
CA GLN A 121 -10.13 10.32 -10.20
C GLN A 121 -9.32 9.81 -11.39
N ILE A 122 -9.55 8.56 -11.80
CA ILE A 122 -8.86 7.95 -12.95
C ILE A 122 -9.32 8.60 -14.26
N GLU A 123 -10.63 8.83 -14.44
CA GLU A 123 -11.18 9.51 -15.62
C GLU A 123 -10.69 10.96 -15.73
N ALA A 124 -10.49 11.66 -14.62
CA ALA A 124 -9.98 13.02 -14.60
C ALA A 124 -8.45 13.09 -14.91
N ARG A 125 -7.70 12.03 -14.66
CA ARG A 125 -6.25 11.95 -14.87
C ARG A 125 -5.87 10.61 -15.54
N PRO A 126 -6.28 10.37 -16.80
CA PRO A 126 -6.09 9.08 -17.47
C PRO A 126 -4.60 8.77 -17.66
N GLY A 127 -4.20 7.56 -17.27
CA GLY A 127 -2.82 7.08 -17.36
C GLY A 127 -1.87 7.61 -16.27
N GLU A 128 -2.36 8.40 -15.31
CA GLU A 128 -1.51 8.96 -14.26
C GLU A 128 -1.64 8.21 -12.93
N ILE A 129 -2.84 7.81 -12.54
CA ILE A 129 -3.13 7.26 -11.21
C ILE A 129 -2.66 5.82 -11.08
N THR A 130 -1.90 5.55 -10.02
CA THR A 130 -1.60 4.20 -9.55
C THR A 130 -2.49 3.85 -8.37
N LEU A 131 -3.13 2.69 -8.40
CA LEU A 131 -3.82 2.12 -7.24
C LEU A 131 -2.80 1.33 -6.40
N ILE A 132 -2.76 1.59 -5.10
CA ILE A 132 -2.03 0.78 -4.14
C ILE A 132 -3.07 0.00 -3.36
N ALA A 133 -3.19 -1.31 -3.60
CA ALA A 133 -4.20 -2.17 -3.01
C ALA A 133 -3.53 -3.15 -2.03
N VAL A 134 -3.83 -2.99 -0.76
CA VAL A 134 -3.23 -3.77 0.33
C VAL A 134 -4.25 -4.58 1.14
N GLY A 135 -5.51 -4.58 0.71
CA GLY A 135 -6.56 -5.47 1.20
C GLY A 135 -7.08 -6.40 0.11
N GLU A 136 -8.22 -7.05 0.36
CA GLU A 136 -8.89 -7.84 -0.67
C GLU A 136 -9.22 -6.99 -1.90
N LEU A 137 -9.09 -7.55 -3.10
CA LEU A 137 -9.18 -6.78 -4.35
C LEU A 137 -10.62 -6.45 -4.81
N THR A 138 -11.60 -6.53 -3.91
CA THR A 138 -13.02 -6.37 -4.20
C THR A 138 -13.38 -5.01 -4.79
N ASN A 139 -12.85 -3.91 -4.25
CA ASN A 139 -13.11 -2.57 -4.78
C ASN A 139 -12.49 -2.38 -6.16
N VAL A 140 -11.26 -2.87 -6.35
CA VAL A 140 -10.54 -2.78 -7.63
C VAL A 140 -11.23 -3.58 -8.72
N ALA A 141 -11.68 -4.80 -8.40
CA ALA A 141 -12.44 -5.63 -9.33
C ALA A 141 -13.79 -4.97 -9.70
N ALA A 142 -14.52 -4.44 -8.70
CA ALA A 142 -15.76 -3.73 -8.95
C ALA A 142 -15.57 -2.49 -9.85
N LEU A 143 -14.48 -1.76 -9.70
CA LEU A 143 -14.11 -0.66 -10.58
C LEU A 143 -13.92 -1.15 -12.02
N LEU A 144 -13.14 -2.20 -12.23
CA LEU A 144 -12.83 -2.77 -13.55
C LEU A 144 -14.08 -3.33 -14.25
N GLU A 145 -14.99 -3.96 -13.48
CA GLU A 145 -16.23 -4.55 -14.00
C GLU A 145 -17.30 -3.49 -14.32
N SER A 146 -17.40 -2.45 -13.50
CA SER A 146 -18.44 -1.40 -13.66
C SER A 146 -18.10 -0.35 -14.70
N ALA A 147 -16.85 -0.18 -15.09
CA ALA A 147 -16.38 0.85 -16.01
C ALA A 147 -15.56 0.23 -17.16
N PRO A 148 -16.20 -0.29 -18.21
CA PRO A 148 -15.50 -0.86 -19.37
C PRO A 148 -14.51 0.14 -19.96
N GLY A 149 -13.26 -0.30 -20.14
CA GLY A 149 -12.17 0.52 -20.66
C GLY A 149 -11.38 1.33 -19.63
N ILE A 150 -11.82 1.39 -18.37
CA ILE A 150 -11.08 2.07 -17.28
C ILE A 150 -9.67 1.47 -17.08
N ALA A 151 -9.50 0.17 -17.33
CA ALA A 151 -8.22 -0.51 -17.24
C ALA A 151 -7.11 0.18 -18.05
N LYS A 152 -7.44 0.74 -19.22
CA LYS A 152 -6.50 1.45 -20.09
C LYS A 152 -6.12 2.85 -19.56
N GLN A 153 -6.86 3.35 -18.57
CA GLN A 153 -6.66 4.66 -17.95
C GLN A 153 -5.95 4.56 -16.60
N ILE A 154 -5.81 3.35 -16.04
CA ILE A 154 -5.04 3.11 -14.81
C ILE A 154 -3.57 2.98 -15.18
N ARG A 155 -2.70 3.75 -14.52
CA ARG A 155 -1.25 3.68 -14.75
C ARG A 155 -0.66 2.34 -14.35
N ALA A 156 -1.01 1.86 -13.16
CA ALA A 156 -0.61 0.57 -12.60
C ALA A 156 -1.45 0.22 -11.36
N ILE A 157 -1.44 -1.03 -10.98
CA ILE A 157 -1.92 -1.48 -9.66
C ILE A 157 -0.72 -2.09 -8.94
N ALA A 158 -0.31 -1.48 -7.82
CA ALA A 158 0.65 -2.05 -6.89
C ALA A 158 -0.14 -2.76 -5.78
N LEU A 159 0.06 -4.05 -5.61
CA LEU A 159 -0.71 -4.81 -4.64
C LEU A 159 0.17 -5.67 -3.72
N MET A 160 -0.26 -5.79 -2.46
CA MET A 160 0.21 -6.84 -1.57
C MET A 160 -0.71 -8.04 -1.73
N GLY A 161 -0.16 -9.18 -2.11
CA GLY A 161 -0.94 -10.41 -2.25
C GLY A 161 -0.23 -11.50 -3.02
N GLY A 162 -0.68 -12.71 -2.78
CA GLY A 162 -0.19 -13.90 -3.45
C GLY A 162 0.98 -14.59 -2.76
N SER A 163 1.19 -15.82 -3.15
CA SER A 163 2.18 -16.75 -2.62
C SER A 163 2.72 -17.54 -3.81
N ILE A 164 3.90 -17.19 -4.31
CA ILE A 164 4.40 -17.68 -5.60
C ILE A 164 5.21 -18.96 -5.43
N TYR A 165 6.24 -18.91 -4.57
CA TYR A 165 7.14 -20.04 -4.30
C TYR A 165 7.22 -20.41 -2.83
N ARG A 166 6.69 -19.57 -1.91
CA ARG A 166 6.62 -19.83 -0.46
C ARG A 166 5.34 -19.27 0.14
N GLY A 167 4.91 -19.86 1.25
CA GLY A 167 3.83 -19.34 2.09
C GLY A 167 4.33 -18.44 3.23
N TYR A 168 3.51 -18.27 4.26
CA TYR A 168 3.80 -17.39 5.41
C TYR A 168 5.02 -17.83 6.23
N ALA A 169 5.17 -19.14 6.47
CA ALA A 169 6.28 -19.64 7.24
C ALA A 169 7.55 -19.80 6.39
N ALA A 170 8.71 -19.61 7.00
CA ALA A 170 9.99 -19.89 6.34
C ALA A 170 10.04 -21.34 5.86
N GLY A 171 10.37 -21.56 4.58
CA GLY A 171 10.45 -22.88 3.98
C GLY A 171 9.11 -23.58 3.72
N SER A 172 7.97 -22.94 4.00
CA SER A 172 6.66 -23.50 3.64
C SER A 172 6.44 -23.45 2.13
N LYS A 173 5.55 -24.32 1.64
CA LYS A 173 5.09 -24.31 0.27
C LYS A 173 4.15 -23.12 0.05
N PRO A 174 3.93 -22.70 -1.23
CA PRO A 174 2.87 -21.75 -1.57
C PRO A 174 1.51 -22.16 -0.98
N GLU A 175 0.79 -21.18 -0.50
CA GLU A 175 -0.54 -21.34 0.10
C GLU A 175 -1.44 -20.16 -0.27
N PRO A 176 -2.78 -20.29 -0.21
CA PRO A 176 -3.68 -19.17 -0.48
C PRO A 176 -3.41 -18.00 0.47
N GLU A 177 -2.84 -16.91 -0.08
CA GLU A 177 -2.56 -15.70 0.67
C GLU A 177 -3.87 -14.95 0.99
N TRP A 178 -3.89 -14.25 2.13
CA TRP A 178 -5.12 -13.72 2.72
C TRP A 178 -5.88 -12.77 1.80
N ASN A 179 -5.23 -11.76 1.21
CA ASN A 179 -5.87 -10.76 0.36
C ASN A 179 -6.45 -11.40 -0.91
N ILE A 180 -5.73 -12.36 -1.47
CA ILE A 180 -6.17 -13.08 -2.66
C ILE A 180 -7.32 -14.04 -2.34
N LYS A 181 -7.19 -14.86 -1.30
CA LYS A 181 -8.21 -15.86 -0.97
C LYS A 181 -9.49 -15.27 -0.40
N SER A 182 -9.42 -14.10 0.22
CA SER A 182 -10.59 -13.42 0.78
C SER A 182 -11.62 -13.08 -0.30
N ASN A 183 -11.17 -12.85 -1.54
CA ASN A 183 -12.02 -12.79 -2.72
C ASN A 183 -11.24 -13.23 -3.97
N ALA A 184 -11.05 -14.55 -4.12
CA ALA A 184 -10.30 -15.13 -5.25
C ALA A 184 -10.88 -14.73 -6.62
N ARG A 185 -12.22 -14.58 -6.74
CA ARG A 185 -12.85 -14.10 -7.95
C ARG A 185 -12.42 -12.67 -8.28
N ALA A 186 -12.44 -11.77 -7.31
CA ALA A 186 -12.01 -10.38 -7.51
C ALA A 186 -10.51 -10.32 -7.87
N ALA A 187 -9.68 -11.10 -7.21
CA ALA A 187 -8.28 -11.20 -7.54
C ALA A 187 -8.06 -11.67 -8.98
N LYS A 188 -8.77 -12.70 -9.42
CA LYS A 188 -8.72 -13.18 -10.81
C LYS A 188 -9.07 -12.09 -11.81
N VAL A 189 -10.13 -11.31 -11.58
CA VAL A 189 -10.51 -10.15 -12.42
C VAL A 189 -9.36 -9.14 -12.54
N VAL A 190 -8.67 -8.85 -11.43
CA VAL A 190 -7.53 -7.91 -11.43
C VAL A 190 -6.35 -8.47 -12.21
N PHE A 191 -5.97 -9.72 -11.99
CA PHE A 191 -4.84 -10.34 -12.70
C PHE A 191 -5.08 -10.53 -14.21
N GLU A 192 -6.35 -10.64 -14.64
CA GLU A 192 -6.75 -10.75 -16.04
C GLU A 192 -7.07 -9.40 -16.70
N SER A 193 -7.02 -8.29 -15.98
CA SER A 193 -7.49 -6.97 -16.43
C SER A 193 -6.65 -6.32 -17.53
N GLY A 194 -5.39 -6.75 -17.70
CA GLY A 194 -4.43 -6.11 -18.59
C GLY A 194 -3.84 -4.80 -18.05
N VAL A 195 -4.20 -4.36 -16.84
CA VAL A 195 -3.53 -3.25 -16.15
C VAL A 195 -2.13 -3.68 -15.73
N PRO A 196 -1.08 -2.85 -15.87
CA PRO A 196 0.25 -3.17 -15.35
C PRO A 196 0.20 -3.47 -13.84
N LEU A 197 0.55 -4.69 -13.44
CA LEU A 197 0.56 -5.12 -12.04
C LEU A 197 1.97 -5.11 -11.46
N LEU A 198 2.11 -4.58 -10.24
CA LEU A 198 3.30 -4.63 -9.40
C LEU A 198 2.92 -5.42 -8.14
N VAL A 199 3.45 -6.61 -7.99
CA VAL A 199 3.01 -7.55 -6.93
C VAL A 199 4.07 -7.73 -5.87
N ALA A 200 3.68 -7.53 -4.62
CA ALA A 200 4.47 -7.83 -3.42
C ALA A 200 3.90 -9.10 -2.76
N PRO A 201 4.38 -10.31 -3.13
CA PRO A 201 3.85 -11.56 -2.60
C PRO A 201 4.50 -11.92 -1.26
N LEU A 202 4.01 -13.00 -0.62
CA LEU A 202 4.62 -13.57 0.60
C LEU A 202 6.11 -13.89 0.44
N ASP A 203 6.56 -14.17 -0.79
CA ASP A 203 7.95 -14.46 -1.13
C ASP A 203 8.92 -13.38 -0.64
N SER A 204 8.51 -12.14 -0.72
CA SER A 204 9.30 -10.97 -0.33
C SER A 204 8.82 -10.29 0.95
N THR A 205 7.56 -10.50 1.36
CA THR A 205 6.97 -9.75 2.47
C THR A 205 6.96 -10.49 3.79
N ALA A 206 6.91 -11.82 3.80
CA ALA A 206 6.74 -12.62 5.02
C ALA A 206 7.89 -12.48 6.06
N ASP A 207 9.04 -11.95 5.65
CA ASP A 207 10.19 -11.73 6.53
C ASP A 207 10.38 -10.23 6.92
N LEU A 208 9.49 -9.33 6.50
CA LEU A 208 9.55 -7.90 6.85
C LEU A 208 9.03 -7.65 8.27
N LYS A 209 9.78 -8.11 9.26
CA LYS A 209 9.36 -8.07 10.66
C LYS A 209 9.87 -6.81 11.37
N LEU A 210 8.95 -6.10 12.02
CA LEU A 210 9.26 -4.94 12.86
C LEU A 210 9.73 -5.41 14.24
N SER A 211 11.04 -5.46 14.47
CA SER A 211 11.63 -5.93 15.72
C SER A 211 11.28 -5.05 16.93
N PRO A 212 11.47 -5.52 18.18
CA PRO A 212 11.29 -4.69 19.37
C PRO A 212 12.13 -3.41 19.34
N GLU A 213 13.39 -3.50 18.91
CA GLU A 213 14.33 -2.38 18.82
C GLU A 213 13.84 -1.33 17.80
N MET A 214 13.41 -1.79 16.62
CA MET A 214 12.83 -0.94 15.59
C MET A 214 11.55 -0.23 16.09
N ARG A 215 10.69 -0.93 16.85
CA ARG A 215 9.51 -0.31 17.47
C ARG A 215 9.89 0.80 18.46
N VAL A 216 10.87 0.56 19.31
CA VAL A 216 11.37 1.58 20.22
C VAL A 216 11.87 2.80 19.44
N GLU A 217 12.62 2.57 18.37
CA GLU A 217 13.14 3.65 17.52
C GLU A 217 12.01 4.46 16.87
N VAL A 218 10.96 3.81 16.35
CA VAL A 218 9.81 4.48 15.75
C VAL A 218 9.01 5.26 16.81
N PHE A 219 8.71 4.64 17.96
CA PHE A 219 7.81 5.22 18.96
C PHE A 219 8.47 6.32 19.79
N ALA A 220 9.80 6.28 19.96
CA ALA A 220 10.53 7.29 20.73
C ALA A 220 10.66 8.66 20.03
N ARG A 221 10.15 8.80 18.81
CA ARG A 221 10.31 10.04 18.01
C ARG A 221 9.43 11.19 18.46
N GLY A 222 8.36 10.91 19.22
CA GLY A 222 7.49 11.94 19.82
C GLY A 222 6.72 12.77 18.80
N VAL A 223 6.44 12.23 17.61
CA VAL A 223 5.56 12.85 16.63
C VAL A 223 4.18 12.21 16.67
N PRO A 224 3.09 12.97 16.49
CA PRO A 224 1.73 12.45 16.68
C PRO A 224 1.38 11.19 15.91
N LEU A 225 1.88 11.05 14.67
CA LEU A 225 1.63 9.86 13.85
C LEU A 225 2.30 8.62 14.47
N ASN A 226 3.54 8.75 14.96
CA ASN A 226 4.26 7.64 15.59
C ASN A 226 3.63 7.24 16.93
N ASP A 227 3.09 8.20 17.69
CA ASP A 227 2.30 7.93 18.90
C ASP A 227 1.02 7.15 18.58
N ALA A 228 0.34 7.51 17.49
CA ALA A 228 -0.82 6.77 17.01
C ALA A 228 -0.46 5.34 16.58
N LEU A 229 0.66 5.16 15.85
CA LEU A 229 1.17 3.84 15.50
C LEU A 229 1.51 3.00 16.75
N ALA A 230 2.08 3.62 17.79
CA ALA A 230 2.35 2.94 19.06
C ALA A 230 1.07 2.46 19.74
N ALA A 231 0.02 3.31 19.76
CA ALA A 231 -1.28 2.95 20.32
C ALA A 231 -1.94 1.79 19.55
N LEU A 232 -1.97 1.87 18.22
CA LEU A 232 -2.52 0.82 17.37
C LEU A 232 -1.72 -0.49 17.48
N ASN A 233 -0.39 -0.40 17.52
CA ASN A 233 0.48 -1.56 17.72
C ASN A 233 0.23 -2.21 19.09
N SER A 234 -0.05 -1.42 20.14
CA SER A 234 -0.43 -1.96 21.45
C SER A 234 -1.75 -2.72 21.38
N ILE A 235 -2.77 -2.16 20.73
CA ILE A 235 -4.05 -2.85 20.51
C ILE A 235 -3.83 -4.16 19.75
N TRP A 236 -3.10 -4.11 18.64
CA TRP A 236 -2.77 -5.29 17.83
C TRP A 236 -2.10 -6.39 18.67
N ARG A 237 -1.09 -6.07 19.45
CA ARG A 237 -0.38 -7.05 20.29
C ARG A 237 -1.26 -7.73 21.32
N HIS A 238 -2.26 -7.02 21.88
CA HIS A 238 -3.18 -7.59 22.87
C HIS A 238 -4.30 -8.42 22.24
N THR A 239 -4.59 -8.20 20.97
CA THR A 239 -5.75 -8.80 20.30
C THR A 239 -5.37 -9.76 19.18
N ASN A 240 -4.11 -9.75 18.76
CA ASN A 240 -3.60 -10.63 17.72
C ASN A 240 -3.58 -12.08 18.19
N THR A 241 -4.32 -12.92 17.48
CA THR A 241 -4.40 -14.37 17.75
C THR A 241 -3.35 -15.18 16.99
N TRP A 242 -2.57 -14.54 16.11
CA TRP A 242 -1.63 -15.20 15.19
C TRP A 242 -0.26 -15.51 15.79
N LYS A 243 -0.10 -15.33 17.09
CA LYS A 243 1.06 -15.77 17.88
C LYS A 243 2.41 -15.16 17.47
N GLY A 244 2.45 -14.11 16.71
CA GLY A 244 3.68 -13.39 16.39
C GLY A 244 3.96 -12.29 17.43
N GLU A 245 5.16 -12.26 18.01
CA GLU A 245 5.55 -11.15 18.89
C GLU A 245 5.83 -9.86 18.12
N ASN A 246 6.26 -10.01 16.86
CA ASN A 246 6.63 -8.91 15.99
C ASN A 246 5.66 -8.84 14.81
N PRO A 247 5.09 -7.66 14.50
CA PRO A 247 4.29 -7.50 13.30
C PRO A 247 5.15 -7.74 12.06
N THR A 248 4.58 -8.37 11.06
CA THR A 248 5.14 -8.45 9.72
C THR A 248 4.50 -7.34 8.89
N LEU A 249 5.31 -6.49 8.27
CA LEU A 249 4.83 -5.33 7.53
C LEU A 249 4.68 -5.67 6.04
N PHE A 250 3.76 -6.58 5.73
CA PHE A 250 3.51 -7.07 4.37
C PHE A 250 3.26 -5.92 3.39
N ASP A 251 2.40 -4.99 3.76
CA ASP A 251 1.84 -3.96 2.89
C ASP A 251 2.81 -2.84 2.53
N VAL A 252 3.80 -2.60 3.37
CA VAL A 252 4.76 -1.51 3.16
C VAL A 252 5.51 -1.69 1.83
N LEU A 253 5.79 -2.94 1.42
CA LEU A 253 6.46 -3.19 0.16
C LEU A 253 5.61 -2.74 -1.04
N ALA A 254 4.30 -2.90 -1.02
CA ALA A 254 3.43 -2.45 -2.11
C ALA A 254 3.51 -0.93 -2.33
N VAL A 255 3.64 -0.15 -1.25
CA VAL A 255 3.90 1.31 -1.33
C VAL A 255 5.25 1.58 -1.98
N GLU A 256 6.29 0.85 -1.60
CA GLU A 256 7.63 1.02 -2.12
C GLU A 256 7.76 0.63 -3.61
N LEU A 257 6.93 -0.30 -4.10
CA LEU A 257 6.91 -0.70 -5.51
C LEU A 257 6.47 0.43 -6.46
N VAL A 258 5.79 1.45 -5.99
CA VAL A 258 5.34 2.59 -6.82
C VAL A 258 6.45 3.60 -7.07
N GLN A 259 7.53 3.56 -6.30
CA GLN A 259 8.62 4.52 -6.41
C GLN A 259 9.40 4.39 -7.73
N PRO A 260 9.94 5.52 -8.27
CA PRO A 260 10.68 5.53 -9.54
C PRO A 260 11.98 4.72 -9.51
N ARG A 261 12.62 4.64 -8.36
CA ARG A 261 13.86 3.86 -8.13
C ARG A 261 13.53 2.73 -7.19
N ARG A 262 13.39 1.53 -7.75
CA ARG A 262 13.10 0.30 -7.00
C ARG A 262 14.40 -0.46 -6.82
N PRO A 263 14.87 -0.66 -5.60
CA PRO A 263 16.03 -1.50 -5.33
C PRO A 263 15.68 -3.00 -5.31
N TYR A 264 14.55 -3.39 -5.91
CA TYR A 264 14.03 -4.76 -5.89
C TYR A 264 14.08 -5.39 -7.28
N ASP A 265 14.52 -6.64 -7.35
CA ASP A 265 14.46 -7.43 -8.57
C ASP A 265 13.01 -7.81 -8.87
N MET A 266 12.48 -7.25 -9.95
CA MET A 266 11.13 -7.57 -10.43
C MET A 266 11.20 -8.64 -11.51
N LYS A 267 10.45 -9.73 -11.34
CA LYS A 267 10.30 -10.75 -12.37
C LYS A 267 8.97 -10.60 -13.09
N ALA A 268 9.05 -10.59 -14.42
CA ALA A 268 7.87 -10.67 -15.27
C ALA A 268 7.34 -12.11 -15.27
N LEU A 269 6.15 -12.33 -14.71
CA LEU A 269 5.52 -13.64 -14.59
C LEU A 269 4.08 -13.60 -15.12
N HIS A 270 3.61 -14.74 -15.62
CA HIS A 270 2.18 -14.97 -15.79
C HIS A 270 1.65 -15.66 -14.56
N ILE A 271 0.77 -14.97 -13.83
CA ILE A 271 0.14 -15.47 -12.61
C ILE A 271 -1.32 -15.76 -12.90
N ASP A 272 -1.77 -16.98 -12.64
CA ASP A 272 -3.18 -17.36 -12.55
C ASP A 272 -3.63 -17.45 -11.10
N VAL A 273 -4.89 -17.08 -10.85
CA VAL A 273 -5.53 -17.16 -9.53
C VAL A 273 -6.53 -18.29 -9.53
N GLU A 274 -6.28 -19.31 -8.71
CA GLU A 274 -7.19 -20.45 -8.56
C GLU A 274 -8.41 -20.11 -7.71
N ALA A 275 -9.43 -20.96 -7.79
CA ALA A 275 -10.70 -20.74 -7.10
C ALA A 275 -10.58 -20.67 -5.56
N ASP A 276 -9.55 -21.31 -4.98
CA ASP A 276 -9.24 -21.28 -3.56
C ASP A 276 -8.34 -20.08 -3.15
N GLY A 277 -7.91 -19.26 -4.13
CA GLY A 277 -7.03 -18.12 -3.91
C GLY A 277 -5.55 -18.45 -4.00
N LEU A 278 -5.16 -19.65 -4.41
CA LEU A 278 -3.76 -19.93 -4.67
C LEU A 278 -3.30 -19.23 -5.96
N THR A 279 -2.15 -18.58 -5.91
CA THR A 279 -1.52 -17.94 -7.07
C THR A 279 -0.49 -18.87 -7.69
N ARG A 280 -0.62 -19.18 -8.99
CA ARG A 280 0.28 -20.06 -9.72
C ARG A 280 0.97 -19.36 -10.86
N VAL A 281 2.24 -19.66 -11.03
CA VAL A 281 2.96 -19.28 -12.26
C VAL A 281 2.54 -20.22 -13.40
N VAL A 282 2.09 -19.62 -14.50
CA VAL A 282 1.83 -20.37 -15.75
C VAL A 282 3.12 -20.37 -16.57
N PRO A 283 3.78 -21.52 -16.73
CA PRO A 283 5.01 -21.60 -17.52
C PRO A 283 4.77 -21.15 -18.97
N ASN A 284 5.65 -20.32 -19.50
CA ASN A 284 5.58 -19.79 -20.87
C ASN A 284 4.34 -18.94 -21.21
N GLY A 285 3.53 -18.58 -20.20
CA GLY A 285 2.44 -17.60 -20.36
C GLY A 285 2.99 -16.19 -20.62
N ALA A 286 2.26 -15.40 -21.42
CA ALA A 286 2.61 -13.99 -21.58
C ALA A 286 2.49 -13.28 -20.21
N PRO A 287 3.54 -12.60 -19.73
CA PRO A 287 3.53 -12.00 -18.40
C PRO A 287 2.37 -11.02 -18.20
N ASN A 288 1.66 -11.15 -17.09
CA ASN A 288 0.60 -10.22 -16.65
C ASN A 288 0.98 -9.44 -15.40
N ALA A 289 2.11 -9.75 -14.75
CA ALA A 289 2.56 -9.09 -13.54
C ALA A 289 4.09 -8.94 -13.49
N GLN A 290 4.54 -7.85 -12.85
CA GLN A 290 5.90 -7.68 -12.35
C GLN A 290 5.88 -8.04 -10.87
N VAL A 291 6.65 -9.05 -10.46
CA VAL A 291 6.58 -9.63 -9.12
C VAL A 291 7.89 -9.43 -8.38
N ALA A 292 7.86 -8.84 -7.21
CA ALA A 292 9.01 -8.68 -6.32
C ALA A 292 9.22 -9.98 -5.53
N LEU A 293 10.07 -10.89 -6.00
CA LEU A 293 10.27 -12.19 -5.35
C LEU A 293 11.27 -12.16 -4.20
N THR A 294 12.20 -11.23 -4.23
CA THR A 294 13.28 -11.14 -3.22
C THR A 294 13.47 -9.71 -2.76
N VAL A 295 13.65 -9.55 -1.46
CA VAL A 295 13.99 -8.28 -0.80
C VAL A 295 15.00 -8.59 0.31
N ASP A 296 16.04 -7.77 0.44
CA ASP A 296 16.85 -7.77 1.66
C ASP A 296 16.00 -7.20 2.81
N ALA A 297 15.38 -8.08 3.57
CA ALA A 297 14.47 -7.70 4.66
C ALA A 297 15.15 -6.79 5.69
N GLY A 298 16.43 -7.04 6.01
CA GLY A 298 17.17 -6.23 6.96
C GLY A 298 17.41 -4.80 6.44
N ALA A 299 17.86 -4.67 5.20
CA ALA A 299 18.09 -3.35 4.58
C ALA A 299 16.76 -2.61 4.37
N PHE A 300 15.72 -3.31 3.91
CA PHE A 300 14.38 -2.76 3.73
C PHE A 300 13.83 -2.17 5.03
N MET A 301 13.82 -2.98 6.10
CA MET A 301 13.27 -2.56 7.40
C MET A 301 14.04 -1.40 8.02
N ARG A 302 15.38 -1.34 7.88
CA ARG A 302 16.16 -0.17 8.32
C ARG A 302 15.75 1.10 7.56
N THR A 303 15.68 1.03 6.22
CA THR A 303 15.26 2.17 5.39
C THR A 303 13.83 2.61 5.72
N PHE A 304 12.92 1.66 5.94
CA PHE A 304 11.55 1.95 6.36
C PHE A 304 11.52 2.69 7.70
N VAL A 305 12.17 2.17 8.73
CA VAL A 305 12.23 2.80 10.06
C VAL A 305 12.85 4.20 9.97
N GLU A 306 13.91 4.37 9.19
CA GLU A 306 14.50 5.69 8.95
C GLU A 306 13.54 6.67 8.28
N SER A 307 12.71 6.19 7.36
CA SER A 307 11.78 7.03 6.61
C SER A 307 10.64 7.61 7.45
N LEU A 308 10.32 7.01 8.57
CA LEU A 308 9.30 7.51 9.50
C LEU A 308 9.81 8.65 10.42
N ARG A 309 10.96 9.24 10.12
CA ARG A 309 11.54 10.37 10.88
C ARG A 309 10.80 11.67 10.66
#